data_2fbc3ca71c72c143142a257e27f5101c
#
_entry.id   2fbc3ca71c72c143142a257e27f5101c
#
_cell.length_a   1.000
_cell.length_b   1.000
_cell.length_c   1.000
_cell.angle_alpha   90.00
_cell.angle_beta   90.00
_cell.angle_gamma   90.00
#
_symmetry.space_group_name_H-M   'P 1'
#
loop_
_entity.id
_entity.type
_entity.pdbx_description
1 polymer ?
#
loop_
_entity_poly.entity_id
_entity_poly.type
_entity_poly.pdbx_seq_one_letter_code
_entity_poly.pdbx_strand_id
1 'polypeptide(L)'
;MSEVSMTYILNDVEAMYPKLNRTYKFDNKEQRSVPCEPLDDGSEYSVNFRMSQEQAKNLFKAMSAAYKAKREDNWPEKIEIPFKKEEDGTFTHKAKLKGAYGKDVTRAPMQVDSKNVKLGGDFLLTTGSTININMALNPYTGSMGTGVSLRLKAVQVTTYKPMENTSPFGVVEGGFTAEAAEDVSPFGEVAASVAPPTPPAAVADEDDWGDDTAESPVAEPKKVVKKSAPAKVEKDELADVLADWDD
;
A
#
# COMPACT_ATOMS: atom_id res chain seq x y z
N MET A 1 -2.94 -25.73 30.17
CA MET A 1 -2.33 -25.34 28.88
C MET A 1 -2.75 -23.93 28.58
N SER A 2 -1.82 -22.97 28.48
CA SER A 2 -2.16 -21.58 28.16
C SER A 2 -2.62 -21.51 26.72
N GLU A 3 -3.83 -20.98 26.49
CA GLU A 3 -4.38 -20.79 25.14
C GLU A 3 -3.53 -19.74 24.40
N VAL A 4 -2.87 -20.16 23.31
CA VAL A 4 -2.02 -19.24 22.53
C VAL A 4 -2.90 -18.26 21.78
N SER A 5 -2.74 -16.99 22.08
CA SER A 5 -3.50 -15.93 21.39
C SER A 5 -3.09 -15.84 19.91
N MET A 6 -4.07 -16.03 19.04
CA MET A 6 -3.88 -15.83 17.58
C MET A 6 -4.01 -14.36 17.19
N THR A 7 -4.12 -13.46 18.15
CA THR A 7 -4.20 -12.00 17.91
C THR A 7 -3.05 -11.33 18.63
N TYR A 8 -2.41 -10.38 17.97
CA TYR A 8 -1.30 -9.61 18.51
C TYR A 8 -1.51 -8.11 18.26
N ILE A 9 -1.22 -7.29 19.26
CA ILE A 9 -1.22 -5.84 19.14
C ILE A 9 0.22 -5.38 19.21
N LEU A 10 0.66 -4.73 18.14
CA LEU A 10 1.98 -4.11 18.05
C LEU A 10 1.79 -2.60 18.25
N ASN A 11 2.43 -2.05 19.28
CA ASN A 11 2.27 -0.66 19.68
C ASN A 11 3.42 0.21 19.17
N ASP A 12 3.11 1.50 18.97
CA ASP A 12 4.08 2.58 18.71
C ASP A 12 5.05 2.29 17.57
N VAL A 13 4.51 1.87 16.44
CA VAL A 13 5.28 1.64 15.21
C VAL A 13 5.01 2.74 14.19
N GLU A 14 6.00 3.04 13.38
CA GLU A 14 5.86 3.99 12.28
C GLU A 14 5.14 3.37 11.10
N ALA A 15 4.06 4.01 10.64
CA ALA A 15 3.34 3.61 9.44
C ALA A 15 4.12 3.99 8.18
N MET A 16 4.19 3.06 7.24
CA MET A 16 4.81 3.26 5.93
C MET A 16 3.85 2.85 4.82
N TYR A 17 3.63 3.74 3.88
CA TYR A 17 2.79 3.48 2.69
C TYR A 17 1.43 2.85 3.01
N PRO A 18 0.64 3.41 3.94
CA PRO A 18 -0.63 2.84 4.34
C PRO A 18 -1.65 2.88 3.20
N LYS A 19 -2.40 1.79 3.05
CA LYS A 19 -3.44 1.59 2.04
C LYS A 19 -4.64 0.94 2.73
N LEU A 20 -5.39 1.75 3.49
CA LEU A 20 -6.40 1.24 4.43
C LEU A 20 -7.84 1.57 4.01
N ASN A 21 -8.05 2.58 3.15
CA ASN A 21 -9.38 3.07 2.80
C ASN A 21 -9.98 2.34 1.60
N ARG A 22 -9.14 1.90 0.70
CA ARG A 22 -9.52 1.12 -0.50
C ARG A 22 -8.49 0.04 -0.77
N THR A 23 -8.86 -0.90 -1.61
CA THR A 23 -7.99 -2.00 -2.03
C THR A 23 -7.01 -1.56 -3.11
N TYR A 24 -5.85 -2.19 -3.08
CA TYR A 24 -4.80 -2.02 -4.07
C TYR A 24 -4.28 -3.38 -4.50
N LYS A 25 -3.86 -3.48 -5.76
CA LYS A 25 -3.11 -4.61 -6.30
C LYS A 25 -1.76 -4.14 -6.85
N PHE A 26 -0.79 -5.01 -6.91
CA PHE A 26 0.49 -4.70 -7.54
C PHE A 26 0.37 -4.90 -9.06
N ASP A 27 0.67 -3.85 -9.81
CA ASP A 27 0.73 -3.90 -11.27
C ASP A 27 2.18 -4.16 -11.71
N ASN A 28 2.39 -5.34 -12.32
CA ASN A 28 3.72 -5.74 -12.79
C ASN A 28 4.23 -4.91 -13.97
N LYS A 29 3.33 -4.29 -14.74
CA LYS A 29 3.72 -3.43 -15.88
C LYS A 29 4.20 -2.07 -15.39
N GLU A 30 3.45 -1.48 -14.47
CA GLU A 30 3.78 -0.17 -13.91
C GLU A 30 4.74 -0.24 -12.71
N GLN A 31 5.07 -1.46 -12.23
CA GLN A 31 5.93 -1.72 -11.06
C GLN A 31 5.50 -0.95 -9.80
N ARG A 32 4.18 -0.72 -9.66
CA ARG A 32 3.59 -0.01 -8.54
C ARG A 32 2.25 -0.60 -8.12
N SER A 33 1.82 -0.24 -6.92
CA SER A 33 0.48 -0.59 -6.46
C SER A 33 -0.54 0.40 -7.03
N VAL A 34 -1.56 -0.12 -7.67
CA VAL A 34 -2.67 0.66 -8.23
C VAL A 34 -3.96 0.37 -7.48
N PRO A 35 -4.87 1.36 -7.35
CA PRO A 35 -6.20 1.12 -6.81
C PRO A 35 -6.93 0.06 -7.63
N CYS A 36 -7.74 -0.76 -6.99
CA CYS A 36 -8.51 -1.81 -7.64
C CYS A 36 -9.81 -2.10 -6.89
N GLU A 37 -10.70 -2.87 -7.52
CA GLU A 37 -11.89 -3.35 -6.86
C GLU A 37 -11.58 -4.48 -5.87
N PRO A 38 -12.36 -4.61 -4.78
CA PRO A 38 -12.11 -5.65 -3.76
C PRO A 38 -12.12 -7.08 -4.30
N LEU A 39 -12.87 -7.34 -5.37
CA LEU A 39 -12.98 -8.66 -6.00
C LEU A 39 -11.89 -8.93 -7.03
N ASP A 40 -11.06 -7.96 -7.35
CA ASP A 40 -9.93 -8.15 -8.26
C ASP A 40 -8.91 -9.11 -7.67
N ASP A 41 -8.28 -9.92 -8.52
CA ASP A 41 -7.21 -10.81 -8.09
C ASP A 41 -6.02 -10.00 -7.54
N GLY A 42 -5.51 -10.43 -6.39
CA GLY A 42 -4.42 -9.75 -5.69
C GLY A 42 -4.84 -8.48 -4.95
N SER A 43 -6.14 -8.15 -4.87
CA SER A 43 -6.62 -6.99 -4.12
C SER A 43 -6.37 -7.13 -2.63
N GLU A 44 -5.80 -6.10 -2.01
CA GLU A 44 -5.52 -6.09 -0.56
C GLU A 44 -5.55 -4.68 0.03
N TYR A 45 -5.94 -4.61 1.30
CA TYR A 45 -5.59 -3.50 2.20
C TYR A 45 -4.25 -3.81 2.83
N SER A 46 -3.39 -2.83 3.03
CA SER A 46 -2.09 -3.08 3.63
C SER A 46 -1.50 -1.86 4.32
N VAL A 47 -0.63 -2.13 5.28
CA VAL A 47 0.28 -1.15 5.88
C VAL A 47 1.62 -1.81 6.10
N ASN A 48 2.67 -1.18 5.61
CA ASN A 48 4.02 -1.50 6.03
C ASN A 48 4.28 -0.74 7.33
N PHE A 49 5.08 -1.31 8.20
CA PHE A 49 5.43 -0.66 9.45
C PHE A 49 6.90 -0.88 9.78
N ARG A 50 7.48 0.10 10.43
CA ARG A 50 8.84 0.07 10.94
C ARG A 50 8.79 -0.10 12.45
N MET A 51 9.61 -0.97 12.98
CA MET A 51 9.64 -1.34 14.39
C MET A 51 11.09 -1.45 14.89
N SER A 52 11.26 -1.27 16.19
CA SER A 52 12.55 -1.49 16.86
C SER A 52 12.91 -2.98 16.89
N GLN A 53 14.18 -3.28 17.20
CA GLN A 53 14.66 -4.65 17.36
C GLN A 53 13.90 -5.39 18.46
N GLU A 54 13.61 -4.73 19.56
CA GLU A 54 12.86 -5.34 20.67
C GLU A 54 11.42 -5.68 20.26
N GLN A 55 10.73 -4.77 19.55
CA GLN A 55 9.39 -5.03 19.02
C GLN A 55 9.41 -6.20 18.02
N ALA A 56 10.43 -6.28 17.17
CA ALA A 56 10.62 -7.38 16.21
C ALA A 56 10.81 -8.72 16.95
N LYS A 57 11.62 -8.74 18.01
CA LYS A 57 11.81 -9.92 18.87
C LYS A 57 10.49 -10.40 19.47
N ASN A 58 9.74 -9.50 20.06
CA ASN A 58 8.47 -9.83 20.71
C ASN A 58 7.43 -10.32 19.72
N LEU A 59 7.34 -9.68 18.54
CA LEU A 59 6.45 -10.12 17.47
C LEU A 59 6.84 -11.51 16.94
N PHE A 60 8.13 -11.76 16.74
CA PHE A 60 8.62 -13.07 16.27
C PHE A 60 8.37 -14.19 17.29
N LYS A 61 8.54 -13.92 18.58
CA LYS A 61 8.18 -14.86 19.64
C LYS A 61 6.68 -15.22 19.58
N ALA A 62 5.81 -14.21 19.41
CA ALA A 62 4.36 -14.45 19.26
C ALA A 62 4.03 -15.24 18.00
N MET A 63 4.69 -14.92 16.87
CA MET A 63 4.53 -15.67 15.60
C MET A 63 4.99 -17.12 15.76
N SER A 64 6.13 -17.37 16.38
CA SER A 64 6.67 -18.69 16.63
C SER A 64 5.75 -19.52 17.56
N ALA A 65 5.19 -18.88 18.59
CA ALA A 65 4.23 -19.52 19.48
C ALA A 65 2.93 -19.88 18.73
N ALA A 66 2.39 -18.98 17.94
CA ALA A 66 1.21 -19.23 17.12
C ALA A 66 1.44 -20.34 16.09
N TYR A 67 2.63 -20.37 15.48
CA TYR A 67 3.04 -21.40 14.56
C TYR A 67 3.12 -22.77 15.26
N LYS A 68 3.84 -22.86 16.38
CA LYS A 68 3.96 -24.11 17.15
C LYS A 68 2.60 -24.67 17.60
N ALA A 69 1.66 -23.77 17.95
CA ALA A 69 0.31 -24.16 18.37
C ALA A 69 -0.55 -24.75 17.24
N LYS A 70 -0.28 -24.38 15.98
CA LYS A 70 -1.05 -24.83 14.80
C LYS A 70 -0.30 -25.79 13.89
N ARG A 71 0.98 -26.00 14.15
CA ARG A 71 1.85 -26.85 13.35
C ARG A 71 1.32 -28.28 13.26
N GLU A 72 1.31 -28.85 12.07
CA GLU A 72 1.06 -30.25 11.78
C GLU A 72 2.39 -31.01 11.58
N ASP A 73 2.37 -32.32 11.67
CA ASP A 73 3.60 -33.16 11.63
C ASP A 73 4.41 -33.02 10.32
N ASN A 74 3.74 -32.64 9.24
CA ASN A 74 4.36 -32.42 7.92
C ASN A 74 4.95 -31.02 7.73
N TRP A 75 4.79 -30.12 8.73
CA TRP A 75 5.33 -28.76 8.66
C TRP A 75 6.76 -28.71 9.20
N PRO A 76 7.62 -27.80 8.68
CA PRO A 76 8.94 -27.55 9.26
C PRO A 76 8.88 -27.26 10.76
N GLU A 77 9.94 -27.60 11.46
CA GLU A 77 9.99 -27.37 12.90
C GLU A 77 10.09 -25.87 13.26
N LYS A 78 10.83 -25.14 12.47
CA LYS A 78 11.09 -23.70 12.69
C LYS A 78 10.61 -22.88 11.50
N ILE A 79 10.19 -21.64 11.76
CA ILE A 79 9.88 -20.65 10.71
C ILE A 79 11.06 -19.73 10.51
N GLU A 80 11.25 -19.26 9.27
CA GLU A 80 12.21 -18.21 8.95
C GLU A 80 11.69 -16.85 9.43
N ILE A 81 12.62 -15.93 9.69
CA ILE A 81 12.29 -14.54 10.07
C ILE A 81 11.81 -13.80 8.84
N PRO A 82 10.61 -13.25 8.87
CA PRO A 82 10.04 -12.57 7.71
C PRO A 82 10.38 -11.07 7.65
N PHE A 83 11.11 -10.53 8.65
CA PHE A 83 11.37 -9.11 8.76
C PHE A 83 12.57 -8.70 7.91
N LYS A 84 12.47 -7.54 7.26
CA LYS A 84 13.59 -6.92 6.57
C LYS A 84 14.30 -5.97 7.54
N LYS A 85 15.60 -6.17 7.75
CA LYS A 85 16.44 -5.26 8.52
C LYS A 85 16.82 -4.07 7.64
N GLU A 86 16.67 -2.88 8.16
CA GLU A 86 17.11 -1.63 7.51
C GLU A 86 18.50 -1.22 8.01
N GLU A 87 19.14 -0.29 7.31
CA GLU A 87 20.52 0.17 7.63
C GLU A 87 20.63 0.84 9.00
N ASP A 88 19.54 1.43 9.47
CA ASP A 88 19.44 2.09 10.78
C ASP A 88 19.24 1.10 11.96
N GLY A 89 19.25 -0.20 11.70
CA GLY A 89 19.03 -1.23 12.70
C GLY A 89 17.56 -1.47 13.07
N THR A 90 16.64 -0.79 12.42
CA THR A 90 15.19 -1.05 12.54
C THR A 90 14.76 -2.21 11.64
N PHE A 91 13.56 -2.70 11.87
CA PHE A 91 12.99 -3.79 11.09
C PHE A 91 11.69 -3.35 10.43
N THR A 92 11.49 -3.76 9.20
CA THR A 92 10.26 -3.48 8.46
C THR A 92 9.51 -4.76 8.12
N HIS A 93 8.20 -4.67 8.16
CA HIS A 93 7.31 -5.74 7.73
C HIS A 93 5.97 -5.18 7.24
N LYS A 94 5.14 -6.07 6.69
CA LYS A 94 3.84 -5.74 6.10
C LYS A 94 2.71 -6.52 6.78
N ALA A 95 1.68 -5.81 7.25
CA ALA A 95 0.39 -6.41 7.59
C ALA A 95 -0.59 -6.17 6.45
N LYS A 96 -1.37 -7.20 6.09
CA LYS A 96 -2.30 -7.15 4.96
C LYS A 96 -3.63 -7.82 5.26
N LEU A 97 -4.66 -7.39 4.53
CA LEU A 97 -5.99 -7.98 4.55
C LEU A 97 -6.47 -8.09 3.10
N LYS A 98 -6.82 -9.29 2.65
CA LYS A 98 -7.35 -9.49 1.29
C LYS A 98 -8.63 -8.70 1.07
N GLY A 99 -8.81 -8.15 -0.12
CA GLY A 99 -10.02 -7.40 -0.50
C GLY A 99 -11.28 -8.26 -0.51
N ALA A 100 -11.15 -9.56 -0.79
CA ALA A 100 -12.25 -10.50 -0.76
C ALA A 100 -11.79 -11.93 -0.42
N TYR A 101 -12.72 -12.75 0.03
CA TYR A 101 -12.59 -14.20 0.19
C TYR A 101 -13.69 -14.88 -0.62
N GLY A 102 -13.32 -15.44 -1.77
CA GLY A 102 -14.29 -15.93 -2.75
C GLY A 102 -15.15 -14.78 -3.29
N LYS A 103 -16.47 -14.83 -3.07
CA LYS A 103 -17.42 -13.79 -3.49
C LYS A 103 -17.68 -12.74 -2.40
N ASP A 104 -17.19 -12.95 -1.19
CA ASP A 104 -17.46 -12.09 -0.05
C ASP A 104 -16.41 -10.97 0.04
N VAL A 105 -16.87 -9.75 -0.17
CA VAL A 105 -16.04 -8.54 -0.04
C VAL A 105 -15.66 -8.32 1.41
N THR A 106 -14.38 -8.12 1.66
CA THR A 106 -13.86 -7.84 3.00
C THR A 106 -14.07 -6.36 3.35
N ARG A 107 -14.54 -6.12 4.57
CA ARG A 107 -14.62 -4.74 5.10
C ARG A 107 -13.21 -4.16 5.26
N ALA A 108 -13.05 -2.87 4.95
CA ALA A 108 -11.82 -2.14 5.23
C ALA A 108 -11.41 -2.27 6.71
N PRO A 109 -10.11 -2.31 7.02
CA PRO A 109 -9.61 -2.33 8.40
C PRO A 109 -10.15 -1.13 9.17
N MET A 110 -10.59 -1.37 10.42
CA MET A 110 -11.08 -0.29 11.27
C MET A 110 -9.91 0.65 11.64
N GLN A 111 -10.12 1.94 11.46
CA GLN A 111 -9.19 2.99 11.88
C GLN A 111 -9.81 3.77 13.04
N VAL A 112 -9.06 3.95 14.11
CA VAL A 112 -9.49 4.69 15.30
C VAL A 112 -8.42 5.70 15.73
N ASP A 113 -8.82 6.72 16.45
CA ASP A 113 -7.92 7.68 17.07
C ASP A 113 -7.34 7.15 18.41
N SER A 114 -6.54 7.98 19.08
CA SER A 114 -5.94 7.66 20.38
C SER A 114 -6.97 7.44 21.51
N LYS A 115 -8.20 7.95 21.35
CA LYS A 115 -9.32 7.78 22.29
C LYS A 115 -10.24 6.62 21.89
N ASN A 116 -9.83 5.80 20.91
CA ASN A 116 -10.61 4.69 20.36
C ASN A 116 -11.92 5.11 19.66
N VAL A 117 -11.99 6.35 19.19
CA VAL A 117 -13.09 6.83 18.36
C VAL A 117 -12.83 6.49 16.91
N LYS A 118 -13.81 5.93 16.21
CA LYS A 118 -13.68 5.53 14.81
C LYS A 118 -13.46 6.76 13.91
N LEU A 119 -12.42 6.71 13.10
CA LEU A 119 -12.12 7.72 12.08
C LEU A 119 -13.05 7.56 10.86
N GLY A 120 -13.34 8.67 10.19
CA GLY A 120 -14.17 8.67 8.99
C GLY A 120 -13.56 7.84 7.85
N GLY A 121 -14.39 7.45 6.88
CA GLY A 121 -13.94 6.68 5.72
C GLY A 121 -13.01 7.45 4.77
N ASP A 122 -13.03 8.76 4.85
CA ASP A 122 -12.22 9.73 4.12
C ASP A 122 -10.86 10.02 4.79
N PHE A 123 -10.69 9.59 6.06
CA PHE A 123 -9.40 9.77 6.76
C PHE A 123 -8.30 8.98 6.06
N LEU A 124 -7.23 9.68 5.66
CA LEU A 124 -6.06 9.10 5.02
C LEU A 124 -4.89 9.07 6.00
N LEU A 125 -4.57 7.89 6.50
CA LEU A 125 -3.34 7.69 7.25
C LEU A 125 -2.13 7.97 6.36
N THR A 126 -1.14 8.68 6.88
CA THR A 126 0.06 9.09 6.15
C THR A 126 1.30 8.36 6.64
N THR A 127 2.29 8.23 5.76
CA THR A 127 3.61 7.70 6.11
C THR A 127 4.29 8.59 7.15
N GLY A 128 4.93 7.97 8.14
CA GLY A 128 5.58 8.65 9.26
C GLY A 128 4.67 8.89 10.47
N SER A 129 3.38 8.57 10.37
CA SER A 129 2.47 8.57 11.53
C SER A 129 2.80 7.40 12.47
N THR A 130 2.64 7.61 13.79
CA THR A 130 2.80 6.53 14.77
C THR A 130 1.46 5.84 15.00
N ILE A 131 1.47 4.51 15.00
CA ILE A 131 0.27 3.71 15.07
C ILE A 131 0.44 2.49 15.97
N ASN A 132 -0.68 2.00 16.48
CA ASN A 132 -0.82 0.66 17.04
C ASN A 132 -1.56 -0.21 16.03
N ILE A 133 -1.07 -1.44 15.80
CA ILE A 133 -1.64 -2.36 14.80
C ILE A 133 -2.18 -3.59 15.51
N ASN A 134 -3.46 -3.87 15.32
CA ASN A 134 -4.08 -5.13 15.73
C ASN A 134 -4.07 -6.10 14.54
N MET A 135 -3.46 -7.27 14.75
CA MET A 135 -3.26 -8.29 13.72
C MET A 135 -3.68 -9.67 14.20
N ALA A 136 -4.18 -10.49 13.29
CA ALA A 136 -4.28 -11.94 13.51
C ALA A 136 -3.04 -12.62 12.95
N LEU A 137 -2.49 -13.54 13.73
CA LEU A 137 -1.36 -14.39 13.37
C LEU A 137 -1.91 -15.65 12.71
N ASN A 138 -1.68 -15.81 11.41
CA ASN A 138 -2.17 -16.97 10.65
C ASN A 138 -0.99 -17.80 10.15
N PRO A 139 -0.64 -18.89 10.86
CA PRO A 139 0.33 -19.86 10.38
C PRO A 139 -0.13 -20.50 9.06
N TYR A 140 0.80 -20.70 8.15
CA TYR A 140 0.55 -21.33 6.86
C TYR A 140 1.75 -22.16 6.39
N THR A 141 1.46 -23.12 5.55
CA THR A 141 2.45 -23.83 4.72
C THR A 141 1.93 -23.92 3.30
N GLY A 142 2.81 -23.87 2.32
CA GLY A 142 2.46 -23.93 0.91
C GLY A 142 3.67 -24.05 0.00
N SER A 143 3.45 -24.07 -1.30
CA SER A 143 4.49 -24.19 -2.33
C SER A 143 5.54 -23.05 -2.28
N MET A 144 5.17 -21.91 -1.74
CA MET A 144 6.06 -20.73 -1.62
C MET A 144 6.75 -20.64 -0.26
N GLY A 145 6.62 -21.67 0.60
CA GLY A 145 7.25 -21.69 1.91
C GLY A 145 6.27 -21.84 3.06
N THR A 146 6.82 -21.78 4.26
CA THR A 146 6.10 -21.92 5.53
C THR A 146 6.36 -20.68 6.38
N GLY A 147 5.36 -20.21 7.09
CA GLY A 147 5.49 -19.02 7.91
C GLY A 147 4.22 -18.62 8.65
N VAL A 148 4.20 -17.40 9.14
CA VAL A 148 3.02 -16.78 9.77
C VAL A 148 2.70 -15.47 9.06
N SER A 149 1.51 -15.38 8.49
CA SER A 149 1.03 -14.16 7.86
C SER A 149 0.35 -13.25 8.88
N LEU A 150 0.62 -11.96 8.79
CA LEU A 150 0.02 -10.92 9.64
C LEU A 150 -1.24 -10.40 8.95
N ARG A 151 -2.41 -10.88 9.39
CA ARG A 151 -3.70 -10.42 8.88
C ARG A 151 -4.14 -9.18 9.64
N LEU A 152 -4.18 -8.04 8.93
CA LEU A 152 -4.59 -6.77 9.49
C LEU A 152 -6.07 -6.78 9.91
N LYS A 153 -6.37 -6.29 11.12
CA LYS A 153 -7.72 -6.16 11.66
C LYS A 153 -8.11 -4.71 11.90
N ALA A 154 -7.26 -3.97 12.60
CA ALA A 154 -7.50 -2.58 12.94
C ALA A 154 -6.20 -1.80 13.13
N VAL A 155 -6.28 -0.49 13.00
CA VAL A 155 -5.18 0.44 13.25
C VAL A 155 -5.68 1.55 14.17
N GLN A 156 -4.91 1.83 15.23
CA GLN A 156 -5.12 3.00 16.06
C GLN A 156 -4.02 4.01 15.77
N VAL A 157 -4.41 5.24 15.45
CA VAL A 157 -3.49 6.35 15.20
C VAL A 157 -3.21 7.04 16.53
N THR A 158 -1.96 6.95 17.00
CA THR A 158 -1.51 7.60 18.24
C THR A 158 -0.93 8.98 17.98
N THR A 159 -0.17 9.11 16.89
CA THR A 159 0.35 10.40 16.43
C THR A 159 0.18 10.50 14.91
N TYR A 160 -0.55 11.52 14.48
CA TYR A 160 -0.75 11.76 13.06
C TYR A 160 0.28 12.75 12.54
N LYS A 161 0.99 12.38 11.47
CA LYS A 161 1.89 13.26 10.73
C LYS A 161 1.23 13.64 9.41
N PRO A 162 0.70 14.88 9.27
CA PRO A 162 0.06 15.30 8.02
C PRO A 162 1.08 15.30 6.86
N MET A 163 0.59 15.14 5.64
CA MET A 163 1.41 15.37 4.46
C MET A 163 1.74 16.86 4.38
N GLU A 164 3.01 17.17 4.34
CA GLU A 164 3.46 18.54 4.08
C GLU A 164 3.31 18.81 2.57
N ASN A 165 2.17 19.38 2.19
CA ASN A 165 1.97 19.92 0.84
C ASN A 165 2.64 21.29 0.75
N THR A 166 3.96 21.32 0.84
CA THR A 166 4.70 22.56 0.62
C THR A 166 4.70 22.85 -0.87
N SER A 167 3.93 23.85 -1.28
CA SER A 167 3.99 24.33 -2.67
C SER A 167 5.39 24.88 -2.95
N PRO A 168 6.04 24.51 -4.05
CA PRO A 168 7.32 25.10 -4.45
C PRO A 168 7.15 26.53 -4.97
N PHE A 169 5.91 27.01 -5.08
CA PHE A 169 5.59 28.35 -5.59
C PHE A 169 5.40 29.34 -4.45
N GLY A 170 5.96 30.52 -4.59
CA GLY A 170 5.72 31.65 -3.69
C GLY A 170 4.33 32.27 -3.93
N VAL A 171 3.90 33.11 -2.98
CA VAL A 171 2.67 33.90 -3.14
C VAL A 171 2.87 34.92 -4.25
N VAL A 172 1.93 34.98 -5.21
CA VAL A 172 1.89 36.00 -6.26
C VAL A 172 0.81 37.03 -5.87
N GLU A 173 1.22 38.25 -5.58
CA GLU A 173 0.28 39.34 -5.26
C GLU A 173 -0.62 39.64 -6.48
N GLY A 174 -1.94 39.70 -6.24
CA GLY A 174 -2.93 39.94 -7.31
C GLY A 174 -3.20 38.76 -8.20
N GLY A 175 -2.65 37.58 -7.88
CA GLY A 175 -2.93 36.32 -8.58
C GLY A 175 -4.31 35.76 -8.27
N PHE A 176 -4.71 34.70 -9.01
CA PHE A 176 -5.94 33.96 -8.78
C PHE A 176 -5.92 33.32 -7.39
N THR A 177 -7.02 33.45 -6.64
CA THR A 177 -7.22 32.80 -5.34
C THR A 177 -8.42 31.85 -5.41
N ALA A 178 -8.38 30.74 -4.65
CA ALA A 178 -9.46 29.79 -4.60
C ALA A 178 -10.77 30.40 -4.06
N GLU A 179 -10.66 31.37 -3.14
CA GLU A 179 -11.82 32.12 -2.62
C GLU A 179 -12.50 32.98 -3.69
N ALA A 180 -11.74 33.50 -4.66
CA ALA A 180 -12.29 34.23 -5.79
C ALA A 180 -12.99 33.30 -6.82
N ALA A 181 -12.75 31.99 -6.75
CA ALA A 181 -13.38 31.02 -7.64
C ALA A 181 -14.79 30.60 -7.19
N GLU A 182 -15.11 30.75 -5.90
CA GLU A 182 -16.46 30.39 -5.40
C GLU A 182 -17.54 31.38 -5.89
N ASP A 183 -17.15 32.62 -6.24
CA ASP A 183 -18.06 33.64 -6.78
C ASP A 183 -18.23 33.58 -8.30
N VAL A 184 -17.43 32.77 -9.01
CA VAL A 184 -17.51 32.62 -10.46
C VAL A 184 -18.17 31.28 -10.77
N SER A 185 -19.51 31.24 -10.74
CA SER A 185 -20.27 30.14 -11.34
C SER A 185 -19.86 30.00 -12.82
N PRO A 186 -19.32 28.85 -13.29
CA PRO A 186 -18.98 28.69 -14.71
C PRO A 186 -20.20 28.70 -15.63
N PHE A 187 -21.40 28.81 -15.04
CA PHE A 187 -22.69 28.98 -15.72
C PHE A 187 -23.43 30.21 -15.17
N GLY A 188 -22.71 31.33 -14.98
CA GLY A 188 -23.33 32.60 -14.66
C GLY A 188 -24.43 32.93 -15.68
N GLU A 189 -25.64 33.15 -15.17
CA GLU A 189 -26.79 33.60 -15.91
C GLU A 189 -26.42 34.77 -16.84
N VAL A 190 -26.21 34.50 -18.11
CA VAL A 190 -26.13 35.54 -19.13
C VAL A 190 -27.51 36.12 -19.28
N ALA A 191 -27.73 37.27 -18.65
CA ALA A 191 -28.90 38.11 -18.93
C ALA A 191 -29.05 38.26 -20.45
N ALA A 192 -30.19 37.84 -20.93
CA ALA A 192 -30.60 37.91 -22.32
C ALA A 192 -30.53 39.36 -22.83
N SER A 193 -29.62 39.63 -23.73
CA SER A 193 -29.80 40.66 -24.76
C SER A 193 -28.57 40.72 -25.66
N VAL A 194 -28.56 39.99 -26.75
CA VAL A 194 -28.08 40.45 -28.08
C VAL A 194 -28.51 39.40 -29.12
N ALA A 195 -29.16 39.83 -30.15
CA ALA A 195 -29.65 39.05 -31.26
C ALA A 195 -28.52 38.34 -32.03
N PRO A 196 -28.82 37.18 -32.66
CA PRO A 196 -27.79 36.38 -33.33
C PRO A 196 -27.34 37.02 -34.63
N PRO A 197 -26.04 37.06 -34.96
CA PRO A 197 -25.57 37.35 -36.28
C PRO A 197 -25.73 36.12 -37.20
N THR A 198 -26.18 36.39 -38.41
CA THR A 198 -26.40 35.48 -39.53
C THR A 198 -25.11 34.74 -39.94
N PRO A 199 -25.14 33.43 -40.25
CA PRO A 199 -23.98 32.71 -40.68
C PRO A 199 -23.58 33.03 -42.13
N PRO A 200 -22.30 33.18 -42.48
CA PRO A 200 -21.85 33.19 -43.88
C PRO A 200 -21.77 31.75 -44.41
N ALA A 201 -22.03 31.66 -45.71
CA ALA A 201 -22.18 30.48 -46.52
C ALA A 201 -20.95 29.58 -46.61
N ALA A 202 -21.24 28.31 -46.81
CA ALA A 202 -20.32 27.23 -47.07
C ALA A 202 -19.39 27.47 -48.28
N VAL A 203 -18.12 27.12 -48.11
CA VAL A 203 -17.23 26.71 -49.19
C VAL A 203 -16.70 25.32 -48.86
N ALA A 204 -17.01 24.42 -49.78
CA ALA A 204 -16.46 23.09 -49.84
C ALA A 204 -15.02 23.20 -50.37
N ASP A 205 -14.08 22.50 -49.72
CA ASP A 205 -12.85 22.07 -50.38
C ASP A 205 -12.57 20.63 -49.93
N GLU A 206 -12.57 19.79 -50.95
CA GLU A 206 -12.11 18.42 -50.93
C GLU A 206 -10.58 18.45 -50.95
N ASP A 207 -9.92 17.71 -50.09
CA ASP A 207 -8.55 17.22 -50.32
C ASP A 207 -8.31 15.96 -49.49
N ASP A 208 -8.40 14.83 -50.15
CA ASP A 208 -7.43 13.83 -50.52
C ASP A 208 -6.31 13.59 -49.46
N TRP A 209 -6.45 12.54 -48.70
CA TRP A 209 -5.33 11.93 -47.97
C TRP A 209 -5.06 10.53 -48.50
N GLY A 210 -4.05 10.48 -49.37
CA GLY A 210 -3.44 9.28 -49.92
C GLY A 210 -2.94 8.31 -48.86
N ASP A 211 -3.25 7.08 -49.15
CA ASP A 211 -2.69 5.84 -48.66
C ASP A 211 -1.16 5.79 -48.92
N ASP A 212 -0.38 5.60 -47.84
CA ASP A 212 1.02 5.19 -47.95
C ASP A 212 1.33 4.08 -46.95
N THR A 213 1.20 2.87 -47.48
CA THR A 213 1.79 1.63 -46.98
C THR A 213 3.31 1.70 -47.11
N ALA A 214 4.01 1.66 -45.98
CA ALA A 214 5.44 1.33 -45.99
C ALA A 214 5.80 0.39 -44.84
N GLU A 215 6.37 -0.69 -45.26
CA GLU A 215 6.87 -1.87 -44.58
C GLU A 215 7.78 -1.62 -43.37
N SER A 216 7.68 -2.58 -42.42
CA SER A 216 8.62 -2.84 -41.33
C SER A 216 10.06 -3.08 -41.79
N PRO A 217 11.01 -2.88 -40.90
CA PRO A 217 11.98 -3.94 -40.68
C PRO A 217 12.07 -4.42 -39.21
N VAL A 218 12.05 -5.72 -39.10
CA VAL A 218 12.44 -6.58 -38.00
C VAL A 218 13.81 -6.19 -37.47
N ALA A 219 13.93 -5.96 -36.18
CA ALA A 219 15.20 -5.91 -35.47
C ALA A 219 15.22 -6.94 -34.32
N GLU A 220 16.26 -7.73 -34.34
CA GLU A 220 16.60 -8.90 -33.54
C GLU A 220 16.66 -8.65 -32.00
N PRO A 221 16.55 -9.69 -31.16
CA PRO A 221 16.48 -9.57 -29.71
C PRO A 221 17.87 -9.32 -29.11
N LYS A 222 18.00 -8.22 -28.37
CA LYS A 222 19.19 -7.95 -27.54
C LYS A 222 19.18 -8.82 -26.28
N LYS A 223 20.31 -9.46 -26.06
CA LYS A 223 20.74 -10.32 -24.97
C LYS A 223 20.25 -9.86 -23.60
N VAL A 224 19.59 -10.80 -22.91
CA VAL A 224 19.28 -10.75 -21.47
C VAL A 224 20.60 -10.66 -20.68
N VAL A 225 20.83 -9.55 -20.04
CA VAL A 225 21.83 -9.41 -18.99
C VAL A 225 21.29 -10.11 -17.74
N LYS A 226 21.90 -11.22 -17.37
CA LYS A 226 21.66 -11.90 -16.09
C LYS A 226 21.96 -10.92 -14.96
N LYS A 227 20.93 -10.44 -14.29
CA LYS A 227 21.03 -9.72 -13.04
C LYS A 227 21.52 -10.74 -12.00
N SER A 228 22.73 -10.52 -11.48
CA SER A 228 23.32 -11.26 -10.38
C SER A 228 22.36 -11.24 -9.19
N ALA A 229 22.16 -12.41 -8.59
CA ALA A 229 21.40 -12.58 -7.36
C ALA A 229 21.98 -11.68 -6.25
N PRO A 230 21.14 -11.05 -5.41
CA PRO A 230 21.62 -10.34 -4.24
C PRO A 230 22.29 -11.31 -3.26
N ALA A 231 23.36 -10.87 -2.67
CA ALA A 231 24.26 -11.63 -1.85
C ALA A 231 23.57 -12.28 -0.64
N LYS A 232 23.94 -13.51 -0.39
CA LYS A 232 23.51 -14.42 0.69
C LYS A 232 23.94 -13.97 2.10
N VAL A 233 24.55 -12.78 2.24
CA VAL A 233 25.22 -12.31 3.45
C VAL A 233 24.22 -11.78 4.51
N GLU A 234 23.06 -11.23 4.10
CA GLU A 234 22.09 -10.65 5.05
C GLU A 234 21.26 -11.66 5.85
N LYS A 235 21.16 -12.92 5.37
CA LYS A 235 20.40 -13.96 6.08
C LYS A 235 21.16 -14.54 7.29
N ASP A 236 22.46 -14.62 7.20
CA ASP A 236 23.29 -15.22 8.25
C ASP A 236 23.44 -14.32 9.48
N GLU A 237 23.56 -13.00 9.29
CA GLU A 237 23.62 -12.04 10.41
C GLU A 237 22.31 -11.94 11.21
N LEU A 238 21.17 -12.11 10.53
CA LEU A 238 19.86 -12.11 11.19
C LEU A 238 19.59 -13.41 11.94
N ALA A 239 20.08 -14.53 11.44
CA ALA A 239 19.99 -15.83 12.11
C ALA A 239 20.84 -15.84 13.39
N ASP A 240 22.03 -15.25 13.37
CA ASP A 240 22.91 -15.14 14.55
C ASP A 240 22.33 -14.21 15.62
N VAL A 241 21.73 -13.07 15.23
CA VAL A 241 21.05 -12.15 16.16
C VAL A 241 19.82 -12.80 16.81
N LEU A 242 19.25 -13.84 16.20
CA LEU A 242 18.07 -14.54 16.71
C LEU A 242 18.42 -15.84 17.45
N ALA A 243 19.56 -16.44 17.17
CA ALA A 243 20.06 -17.57 17.96
C ALA A 243 20.26 -17.20 19.44
N ASP A 244 20.60 -15.94 19.72
CA ASP A 244 20.66 -15.35 21.06
C ASP A 244 19.29 -15.14 21.73
N TRP A 245 18.18 -15.47 21.05
CA TRP A 245 16.83 -15.21 21.57
C TRP A 245 16.15 -16.47 22.13
N ASP A 246 16.74 -17.63 21.99
CA ASP A 246 16.20 -18.92 22.49
C ASP A 246 16.67 -19.29 23.93
N ASP A 247 17.44 -18.42 24.61
CA ASP A 247 17.80 -18.56 26.03
C ASP A 247 16.88 -17.64 26.92
#